data_dc6524373e6a1f710326089c20a2ffc8
#
_entry.id   dc6524373e6a1f710326089c20a2ffc8
#
_cell.length_a   1.000
_cell.length_b   1.000
_cell.length_c   1.000
_cell.angle_alpha   90.00
_cell.angle_beta   90.00
_cell.angle_gamma   90.00
#
_symmetry.space_group_name_H-M   'P 1'
#
loop_
_entity.id
_entity.type
_entity.pdbx_description
1 polymer ?
#
loop_
_entity_poly.entity_id
_entity_poly.type
_entity_poly.pdbx_seq_one_letter_code
_entity_poly.pdbx_strand_id
1 'polypeptide(L)'
;RGIVITAEGDEFLSYARQMVELNQMIEDRYINNEKKKNKFSVSMQHYSFAVEAFIELAKEIRLDDFELAVHETRTNEVIEFVRDYRSELGILYLNEFNRKALQKIFSENGLEFTELFDCDVFVYLSNEHPLAGKEKIAFEELKDYPCLSFEQGERNSFYYAEEVFSTL
;
A
#
# COMPACT_ATOMS: atom_id res chain seq x y z
N ARG A 1 30.05 -9.15 0.02
CA ARG A 1 29.19 -9.96 -0.90
C ARG A 1 27.98 -10.38 -0.09
N GLY A 2 26.80 -9.85 -0.42
CA GLY A 2 25.54 -10.21 0.23
C GLY A 2 24.97 -11.54 -0.31
N ILE A 3 24.02 -12.12 0.42
CA ILE A 3 23.23 -13.26 -0.03
C ILE A 3 22.05 -12.69 -0.82
N VAL A 4 21.79 -13.24 -2.00
CA VAL A 4 20.61 -12.93 -2.83
C VAL A 4 19.69 -14.16 -2.81
N ILE A 5 18.42 -13.95 -2.53
CA ILE A 5 17.40 -15.01 -2.51
C ILE A 5 17.00 -15.28 -3.98
N THR A 6 16.86 -16.54 -4.36
CA THR A 6 16.33 -16.93 -5.68
C THR A 6 14.82 -16.72 -5.74
N ALA A 7 14.23 -16.72 -6.94
CA ALA A 7 12.78 -16.60 -7.11
C ALA A 7 12.02 -17.72 -6.37
N GLU A 8 12.49 -18.95 -6.50
CA GLU A 8 11.92 -20.11 -5.78
C GLU A 8 12.12 -19.98 -4.26
N GLY A 9 13.24 -19.37 -3.83
CA GLY A 9 13.51 -19.10 -2.42
C GLY A 9 12.56 -18.05 -1.84
N ASP A 10 12.23 -17.01 -2.61
CA ASP A 10 11.27 -15.97 -2.21
C ASP A 10 9.86 -16.55 -2.12
N GLU A 11 9.46 -17.36 -3.10
CA GLU A 11 8.18 -18.08 -3.07
C GLU A 11 8.09 -19.01 -1.85
N PHE A 12 9.11 -19.81 -1.60
CA PHE A 12 9.17 -20.68 -0.42
C PHE A 12 9.07 -19.90 0.90
N LEU A 13 9.77 -18.77 1.00
CA LEU A 13 9.73 -17.92 2.19
C LEU A 13 8.36 -17.32 2.41
N SER A 14 7.61 -16.98 1.34
CA SER A 14 6.24 -16.52 1.45
C SER A 14 5.35 -17.58 2.11
N TYR A 15 5.37 -18.82 1.63
CA TYR A 15 4.63 -19.92 2.24
C TYR A 15 5.10 -20.25 3.66
N ALA A 16 6.41 -20.18 3.90
CA ALA A 16 6.95 -20.43 5.23
C ALA A 16 6.47 -19.40 6.26
N ARG A 17 6.40 -18.12 5.88
CA ARG A 17 5.84 -17.04 6.73
C ARG A 17 4.38 -17.32 7.05
N GLN A 18 3.57 -17.67 6.05
CA GLN A 18 2.16 -18.01 6.25
C GLN A 18 1.99 -19.16 7.25
N MET A 19 2.81 -20.20 7.12
CA MET A 19 2.78 -21.34 8.06
C MET A 19 3.15 -20.93 9.49
N VAL A 20 4.18 -20.10 9.64
CA VAL A 20 4.60 -19.58 10.96
C VAL A 20 3.51 -18.74 11.60
N GLU A 21 2.89 -17.84 10.83
CA GLU A 21 1.78 -17.01 11.32
C GLU A 21 0.58 -17.86 11.74
N LEU A 22 0.20 -18.84 10.91
CA LEU A 22 -0.89 -19.76 11.22
C LEU A 22 -0.58 -20.59 12.48
N ASN A 23 0.64 -21.12 12.59
CA ASN A 23 1.07 -21.86 13.78
C ASN A 23 1.00 -20.99 15.03
N GLN A 24 1.48 -19.75 14.96
CA GLN A 24 1.41 -18.78 16.06
C GLN A 24 -0.03 -18.50 16.48
N MET A 25 -0.95 -18.34 15.51
CA MET A 25 -2.38 -18.16 15.81
C MET A 25 -2.97 -19.36 16.55
N ILE A 26 -2.58 -20.59 16.17
CA ILE A 26 -3.03 -21.82 16.81
C ILE A 26 -2.46 -21.92 18.23
N GLU A 27 -1.16 -21.68 18.41
CA GLU A 27 -0.51 -21.72 19.72
C GLU A 27 -1.13 -20.70 20.68
N ASP A 28 -1.30 -19.48 20.23
CA ASP A 28 -1.90 -18.40 21.02
C ASP A 28 -3.33 -18.73 21.44
N ARG A 29 -4.12 -19.31 20.52
CA ARG A 29 -5.52 -19.63 20.77
C ARG A 29 -5.75 -20.85 21.67
N TYR A 30 -4.92 -21.86 21.52
CA TYR A 30 -5.18 -23.19 22.13
C TYR A 30 -4.17 -23.60 23.21
N ILE A 31 -2.96 -23.07 23.18
CA ILE A 31 -1.89 -23.44 24.12
C ILE A 31 -1.70 -22.35 25.18
N ASN A 32 -1.55 -21.11 24.78
CA ASN A 32 -1.22 -20.03 25.70
C ASN A 32 -2.41 -19.49 26.49
N ASN A 33 -3.63 -19.83 26.05
CA ASN A 33 -4.91 -19.38 26.69
C ASN A 33 -4.95 -17.86 26.97
N GLU A 34 -4.08 -17.09 26.32
CA GLU A 34 -4.08 -15.63 26.40
C GLU A 34 -5.21 -15.12 25.51
N LYS A 35 -6.01 -14.19 26.02
CA LYS A 35 -6.93 -13.40 25.22
C LYS A 35 -6.09 -12.47 24.31
N LYS A 36 -5.53 -13.05 23.26
CA LYS A 36 -4.83 -12.25 22.27
C LYS A 36 -5.84 -11.40 21.53
N LYS A 37 -5.52 -10.14 21.39
CA LYS A 37 -6.30 -9.22 20.57
C LYS A 37 -6.27 -9.69 19.13
N ASN A 38 -7.40 -9.61 18.44
CA ASN A 38 -7.43 -9.80 17.00
C ASN A 38 -6.59 -8.69 16.35
N LYS A 39 -5.72 -9.06 15.43
CA LYS A 39 -4.98 -8.07 14.66
C LYS A 39 -5.81 -7.63 13.47
N PHE A 40 -5.79 -6.34 13.18
CA PHE A 40 -6.29 -5.78 11.94
C PHE A 40 -5.35 -4.69 11.49
N SER A 41 -4.76 -4.87 10.33
CA SER A 41 -3.78 -3.95 9.77
C SER A 41 -4.09 -3.60 8.32
N VAL A 42 -3.80 -2.36 7.97
CA VAL A 42 -3.97 -1.82 6.62
C VAL A 42 -2.65 -1.26 6.15
N SER A 43 -2.24 -1.63 4.94
CA SER A 43 -1.08 -1.06 4.26
C SER A 43 -1.52 -0.11 3.16
N MET A 44 -0.87 1.02 3.06
CA MET A 44 -1.20 2.05 2.07
C MET A 44 -0.01 2.97 1.81
N GLN A 45 -0.10 3.78 0.78
CA GLN A 45 0.73 4.97 0.66
C GLN A 45 0.15 6.14 1.48
N HIS A 46 0.51 7.37 1.17
CA HIS A 46 0.10 8.58 1.90
C HIS A 46 -1.34 9.02 1.56
N TYR A 47 -2.34 8.22 1.95
CA TYR A 47 -3.75 8.54 1.67
C TYR A 47 -4.45 9.05 2.93
N SER A 48 -4.64 10.37 3.03
CA SER A 48 -5.33 11.00 4.16
C SER A 48 -6.74 10.46 4.37
N PHE A 49 -7.50 10.23 3.29
CA PHE A 49 -8.85 9.67 3.37
C PHE A 49 -8.86 8.27 4.03
N ALA A 50 -7.85 7.45 3.74
CA ALA A 50 -7.76 6.10 4.31
C ALA A 50 -7.37 6.14 5.79
N VAL A 51 -6.48 7.05 6.16
CA VAL A 51 -6.12 7.30 7.56
C VAL A 51 -7.34 7.78 8.35
N GLU A 52 -8.13 8.72 7.80
CA GLU A 52 -9.37 9.20 8.42
C GLU A 52 -10.38 8.06 8.60
N ALA A 53 -10.60 7.24 7.56
CA ALA A 53 -11.49 6.09 7.64
C ALA A 53 -11.02 5.07 8.69
N PHE A 54 -9.71 4.84 8.79
CA PHE A 54 -9.14 3.94 9.79
C PHE A 54 -9.32 4.48 11.22
N ILE A 55 -9.19 5.78 11.42
CA ILE A 55 -9.45 6.43 12.72
C ILE A 55 -10.92 6.30 13.11
N GLU A 56 -11.86 6.48 12.18
CA GLU A 56 -13.28 6.29 12.45
C GLU A 56 -13.58 4.82 12.80
N LEU A 57 -13.02 3.87 12.06
CA LEU A 57 -13.14 2.45 12.39
C LEU A 57 -12.59 2.15 13.80
N ALA A 58 -11.46 2.74 14.16
CA ALA A 58 -10.85 2.55 15.48
C ALA A 58 -11.72 3.07 16.64
N LYS A 59 -12.57 4.07 16.39
CA LYS A 59 -13.54 4.56 17.39
C LYS A 59 -14.71 3.61 17.60
N GLU A 60 -15.09 2.83 16.58
CA GLU A 60 -16.21 1.89 16.64
C GLU A 60 -15.81 0.52 17.20
N ILE A 61 -14.53 0.17 17.09
CA ILE A 61 -14.01 -1.12 17.55
C ILE A 61 -13.62 -1.06 19.03
N ARG A 62 -13.88 -2.14 19.75
CA ARG A 62 -13.41 -2.32 21.12
C ARG A 62 -11.91 -2.63 21.11
N LEU A 63 -11.08 -1.64 21.46
CA LEU A 63 -9.61 -1.75 21.48
C LEU A 63 -9.08 -2.81 22.47
N ASP A 64 -9.91 -3.30 23.38
CA ASP A 64 -9.56 -4.41 24.26
C ASP A 64 -9.48 -5.75 23.51
N ASP A 65 -10.23 -5.87 22.41
CA ASP A 65 -10.35 -7.09 21.64
C ASP A 65 -9.50 -7.04 20.33
N PHE A 66 -8.96 -5.86 19.98
CA PHE A 66 -8.22 -5.65 18.72
C PHE A 66 -6.90 -4.91 18.91
N GLU A 67 -5.92 -5.31 18.14
CA GLU A 67 -4.68 -4.57 17.87
C GLU A 67 -4.78 -4.02 16.43
N LEU A 68 -4.79 -2.69 16.31
CA LEU A 68 -4.95 -1.98 15.04
C LEU A 68 -3.61 -1.42 14.58
N ALA A 69 -3.27 -1.59 13.30
CA ALA A 69 -2.05 -1.05 12.72
C ALA A 69 -2.28 -0.44 11.33
N VAL A 70 -1.62 0.65 11.05
CA VAL A 70 -1.50 1.25 9.71
C VAL A 70 -0.04 1.24 9.30
N HIS A 71 0.24 0.73 8.12
CA HIS A 71 1.57 0.74 7.53
C HIS A 71 1.57 1.67 6.32
N GLU A 72 2.17 2.85 6.48
CA GLU A 72 2.46 3.73 5.35
C GLU A 72 3.76 3.28 4.69
N THR A 73 3.65 2.80 3.45
CA THR A 73 4.78 2.22 2.76
C THR A 73 4.64 2.32 1.23
N ARG A 74 5.57 1.76 0.48
CA ARG A 74 5.62 1.81 -0.99
C ARG A 74 4.62 0.85 -1.61
N THR A 75 4.19 1.12 -2.85
CA THR A 75 3.22 0.29 -3.57
C THR A 75 3.58 -1.20 -3.61
N ASN A 76 4.84 -1.53 -3.91
CA ASN A 76 5.28 -2.92 -3.92
C ASN A 76 5.23 -3.57 -2.53
N GLU A 77 5.57 -2.82 -1.49
CA GLU A 77 5.53 -3.31 -0.11
C GLU A 77 4.08 -3.48 0.39
N VAL A 78 3.14 -2.63 -0.05
CA VAL A 78 1.71 -2.83 0.21
C VAL A 78 1.26 -4.19 -0.32
N ILE A 79 1.63 -4.51 -1.56
CA ILE A 79 1.30 -5.81 -2.20
C ILE A 79 1.95 -6.96 -1.42
N GLU A 80 3.22 -6.84 -1.07
CA GLU A 80 3.95 -7.85 -0.29
C GLU A 80 3.34 -8.04 1.11
N PHE A 81 2.93 -6.96 1.79
CA PHE A 81 2.34 -7.05 3.12
C PHE A 81 1.01 -7.79 3.12
N VAL A 82 0.17 -7.58 2.10
CA VAL A 82 -1.08 -8.33 1.98
C VAL A 82 -0.83 -9.77 1.57
N ARG A 83 0.05 -10.02 0.60
CA ARG A 83 0.45 -11.38 0.19
C ARG A 83 0.99 -12.20 1.36
N ASP A 84 1.82 -11.59 2.19
CA ASP A 84 2.52 -12.25 3.29
C ASP A 84 1.70 -12.21 4.61
N TYR A 85 0.42 -11.84 4.56
CA TYR A 85 -0.50 -11.72 5.71
C TYR A 85 0.00 -10.80 6.84
N ARG A 86 0.83 -9.81 6.48
CA ARG A 86 1.26 -8.74 7.40
C ARG A 86 0.25 -7.61 7.49
N SER A 87 -0.64 -7.52 6.51
CA SER A 87 -1.80 -6.64 6.49
C SER A 87 -2.99 -7.38 5.90
N GLU A 88 -4.16 -7.19 6.47
CA GLU A 88 -5.41 -7.75 5.99
C GLU A 88 -5.89 -7.05 4.72
N LEU A 89 -5.60 -5.76 4.60
CA LEU A 89 -5.97 -4.94 3.46
C LEU A 89 -4.78 -4.11 2.96
N GLY A 90 -4.76 -3.91 1.64
CA GLY A 90 -3.88 -2.96 0.98
C GLY A 90 -4.70 -1.92 0.20
N ILE A 91 -4.37 -0.65 0.33
CA ILE A 91 -5.00 0.42 -0.45
C ILE A 91 -4.00 0.94 -1.45
N LEU A 92 -4.38 0.92 -2.73
CA LEU A 92 -3.53 1.27 -3.86
C LEU A 92 -4.27 2.17 -4.84
N TYR A 93 -3.51 2.97 -5.58
CA TYR A 93 -4.01 3.76 -6.69
C TYR A 93 -3.74 3.07 -8.03
N LEU A 94 -4.80 2.91 -8.82
CA LEU A 94 -4.72 2.39 -10.18
C LEU A 94 -5.16 3.45 -11.19
N ASN A 95 -4.38 3.59 -12.25
CA ASN A 95 -4.70 4.41 -13.41
C ASN A 95 -4.65 3.57 -14.69
N GLU A 96 -4.95 4.16 -15.83
CA GLU A 96 -4.93 3.44 -17.11
C GLU A 96 -3.56 2.83 -17.45
N PHE A 97 -2.49 3.49 -17.03
CA PHE A 97 -1.11 3.07 -17.31
C PHE A 97 -0.71 1.85 -16.47
N ASN A 98 -0.97 1.86 -15.16
CA ASN A 98 -0.48 0.83 -14.24
C ASN A 98 -1.48 -0.32 -14.03
N ARG A 99 -2.77 -0.11 -14.27
CA ARG A 99 -3.87 -1.06 -14.02
C ARG A 99 -3.57 -2.47 -14.50
N LYS A 100 -3.19 -2.60 -15.78
CA LYS A 100 -2.95 -3.92 -16.38
C LYS A 100 -1.77 -4.66 -15.73
N ALA A 101 -0.70 -3.94 -15.44
CA ALA A 101 0.48 -4.51 -14.81
C ALA A 101 0.20 -4.93 -13.37
N LEU A 102 -0.45 -4.07 -12.59
CA LEU A 102 -0.79 -4.37 -11.19
C LEU A 102 -1.83 -5.48 -11.08
N GLN A 103 -2.85 -5.52 -11.92
CA GLN A 103 -3.82 -6.62 -11.95
C GLN A 103 -3.17 -7.98 -12.23
N LYS A 104 -2.16 -8.02 -13.11
CA LYS A 104 -1.37 -9.24 -13.33
C LYS A 104 -0.63 -9.64 -12.06
N ILE A 105 0.04 -8.69 -11.40
CA ILE A 105 0.75 -8.94 -10.14
C ILE A 105 -0.21 -9.44 -9.06
N PHE A 106 -1.40 -8.85 -8.92
CA PHE A 106 -2.40 -9.32 -7.97
C PHE A 106 -2.81 -10.77 -8.25
N SER A 107 -3.12 -11.08 -9.50
CA SER A 107 -3.50 -12.44 -9.90
C SER A 107 -2.39 -13.47 -9.63
N GLU A 108 -1.13 -13.13 -9.93
CA GLU A 108 0.02 -14.00 -9.69
C GLU A 108 0.29 -14.23 -8.20
N ASN A 109 -0.12 -13.30 -7.34
CA ASN A 109 0.03 -13.39 -5.88
C ASN A 109 -1.27 -13.82 -5.15
N GLY A 110 -2.30 -14.24 -5.88
CA GLY A 110 -3.57 -14.68 -5.29
C GLY A 110 -4.34 -13.57 -4.58
N LEU A 111 -4.13 -12.31 -4.97
CA LEU A 111 -4.79 -11.15 -4.39
C LEU A 111 -5.99 -10.72 -5.23
N GLU A 112 -7.06 -10.30 -4.58
CA GLU A 112 -8.24 -9.72 -5.18
C GLU A 112 -8.21 -8.19 -5.04
N PHE A 113 -8.58 -7.49 -6.12
CA PHE A 113 -8.70 -6.03 -6.12
C PHE A 113 -10.15 -5.60 -6.27
N THR A 114 -10.61 -4.79 -5.34
CA THR A 114 -11.94 -4.17 -5.39
C THR A 114 -11.79 -2.66 -5.51
N GLU A 115 -12.43 -2.06 -6.50
CA GLU A 115 -12.46 -0.62 -6.70
C GLU A 115 -13.33 0.05 -5.63
N LEU A 116 -12.79 1.09 -4.98
CA LEU A 116 -13.49 1.84 -3.95
C LEU A 116 -14.20 3.06 -4.54
N PHE A 117 -13.48 3.87 -5.29
CA PHE A 117 -14.00 5.07 -5.95
C PHE A 117 -13.00 5.58 -6.99
N ASP A 118 -13.48 6.38 -7.91
CA ASP A 118 -12.64 7.17 -8.82
C ASP A 118 -12.27 8.50 -8.18
N CYS A 119 -11.05 8.98 -8.43
CA CYS A 119 -10.58 10.25 -7.94
C CYS A 119 -9.89 11.06 -9.05
N ASP A 120 -10.04 12.36 -8.99
CA ASP A 120 -9.30 13.29 -9.83
C ASP A 120 -7.88 13.52 -9.30
N VAL A 121 -6.98 13.85 -10.21
CA VAL A 121 -5.60 14.20 -9.88
C VAL A 121 -5.47 15.71 -9.77
N PHE A 122 -4.91 16.19 -8.67
CA PHE A 122 -4.69 17.59 -8.40
C PHE A 122 -3.20 17.90 -8.28
N VAL A 123 -2.84 19.11 -8.68
CA VAL A 123 -1.48 19.62 -8.49
C VAL A 123 -1.40 20.30 -7.12
N TYR A 124 -0.46 19.86 -6.30
CA TYR A 124 -0.18 20.48 -5.01
C TYR A 124 0.97 21.49 -5.17
N LEU A 125 0.68 22.75 -4.91
CA LEU A 125 1.61 23.86 -5.07
C LEU A 125 1.66 24.74 -3.82
N SER A 126 2.80 25.41 -3.59
CA SER A 126 2.86 26.51 -2.63
C SER A 126 1.95 27.65 -3.06
N ASN A 127 1.36 28.36 -2.12
CA ASN A 127 0.56 29.55 -2.39
C ASN A 127 1.35 30.68 -3.09
N GLU A 128 2.69 30.64 -2.99
CA GLU A 128 3.59 31.61 -3.65
C GLU A 128 4.03 31.13 -5.05
N HIS A 129 3.59 29.94 -5.48
CA HIS A 129 3.97 29.42 -6.79
C HIS A 129 3.33 30.23 -7.91
N PRO A 130 4.05 30.54 -9.04
CA PRO A 130 3.51 31.35 -10.14
C PRO A 130 2.19 30.83 -10.73
N LEU A 131 1.93 29.53 -10.62
CA LEU A 131 0.70 28.88 -11.10
C LEU A 131 -0.39 28.75 -10.04
N ALA A 132 -0.15 29.15 -8.77
CA ALA A 132 -1.09 28.92 -7.67
C ALA A 132 -2.46 29.62 -7.82
N GLY A 133 -2.53 30.69 -8.64
CA GLY A 133 -3.79 31.41 -8.91
C GLY A 133 -4.64 30.81 -10.03
N LYS A 134 -4.22 29.72 -10.67
CA LYS A 134 -4.95 29.09 -11.77
C LYS A 134 -5.94 28.03 -11.28
N GLU A 135 -7.14 28.04 -11.82
CA GLU A 135 -8.15 27.00 -11.55
C GLU A 135 -7.80 25.67 -12.22
N LYS A 136 -7.10 25.73 -13.37
CA LYS A 136 -6.64 24.56 -14.12
C LYS A 136 -5.22 24.80 -14.59
N ILE A 137 -4.39 23.79 -14.46
CA ILE A 137 -2.99 23.81 -14.86
C ILE A 137 -2.80 22.70 -15.89
N ALA A 138 -2.29 23.02 -17.07
CA ALA A 138 -1.94 22.03 -18.07
C ALA A 138 -0.59 21.37 -17.71
N PHE A 139 -0.39 20.12 -18.09
CA PHE A 139 0.85 19.40 -17.83
C PHE A 139 2.08 20.08 -18.46
N GLU A 140 1.91 20.72 -19.60
CA GLU A 140 2.96 21.46 -20.30
C GLU A 140 3.49 22.62 -19.46
N GLU A 141 2.64 23.25 -18.65
CA GLU A 141 3.01 24.38 -17.80
C GLU A 141 3.84 23.94 -16.57
N LEU A 142 3.78 22.66 -16.22
CA LEU A 142 4.53 22.11 -15.09
C LEU A 142 5.94 21.67 -15.47
N LYS A 143 6.24 21.50 -16.76
CA LYS A 143 7.56 21.00 -17.24
C LYS A 143 8.74 21.90 -16.85
N ASP A 144 8.50 23.19 -16.64
CA ASP A 144 9.55 24.14 -16.26
C ASP A 144 9.82 24.18 -14.74
N TYR A 145 9.08 23.40 -13.98
CA TYR A 145 9.20 23.37 -12.52
C TYR A 145 9.62 21.99 -12.02
N PRO A 146 10.38 21.92 -10.90
CA PRO A 146 10.73 20.65 -10.29
C PRO A 146 9.47 19.94 -9.77
N CYS A 147 9.34 18.65 -10.08
CA CYS A 147 8.29 17.80 -9.55
C CYS A 147 8.86 16.97 -8.39
N LEU A 148 8.10 16.90 -7.29
CA LEU A 148 8.38 15.99 -6.19
C LEU A 148 7.55 14.73 -6.37
N SER A 149 8.19 13.59 -6.23
CA SER A 149 7.54 12.29 -6.27
C SER A 149 8.04 11.41 -5.12
N PHE A 150 7.25 10.42 -4.71
CA PHE A 150 7.67 9.45 -3.72
C PHE A 150 8.56 8.38 -4.35
N GLU A 151 9.71 8.14 -3.75
CA GLU A 151 10.64 7.10 -4.20
C GLU A 151 10.07 5.70 -3.91
N GLN A 152 10.01 4.87 -4.96
CA GLN A 152 9.52 3.48 -4.86
C GLN A 152 10.62 2.45 -4.49
N GLY A 153 11.84 2.92 -4.19
CA GLY A 153 12.96 2.09 -3.74
C GLY A 153 13.67 1.33 -4.86
N GLU A 154 14.42 0.28 -4.47
CA GLU A 154 15.27 -0.49 -5.40
C GLU A 154 14.48 -1.23 -6.49
N ARG A 155 13.22 -1.57 -6.22
CA ARG A 155 12.27 -2.15 -7.20
C ARG A 155 11.49 -1.06 -7.94
N ASN A 156 12.12 0.08 -8.19
CA ASN A 156 11.53 1.24 -8.83
C ASN A 156 11.04 0.89 -10.24
N SER A 157 9.80 0.46 -10.34
CA SER A 157 9.08 0.28 -11.59
C SER A 157 8.12 1.45 -11.77
N PHE A 158 8.05 2.02 -12.95
CA PHE A 158 7.07 3.05 -13.28
C PHE A 158 5.61 2.63 -12.98
N TYR A 159 5.33 1.34 -12.97
CA TYR A 159 4.00 0.82 -12.60
C TYR A 159 3.65 0.98 -11.12
N TYR A 160 4.64 1.18 -10.25
CA TYR A 160 4.42 1.43 -8.83
C TYR A 160 4.28 2.91 -8.49
N ALA A 161 4.68 3.80 -9.42
CA ALA A 161 4.53 5.24 -9.25
C ALA A 161 3.03 5.61 -9.35
N GLU A 162 2.59 6.43 -8.42
CA GLU A 162 1.21 6.91 -8.37
C GLU A 162 1.09 8.30 -8.96
N GLU A 163 2.20 9.03 -9.07
CA GLU A 163 2.23 10.34 -9.69
C GLU A 163 2.12 10.23 -11.21
N VAL A 164 1.14 10.94 -11.76
CA VAL A 164 0.85 10.93 -13.21
C VAL A 164 2.05 11.38 -14.05
N PHE A 165 2.90 12.26 -13.51
CA PHE A 165 4.12 12.74 -14.18
C PHE A 165 5.18 11.65 -14.40
N SER A 166 5.19 10.63 -13.58
CA SER A 166 6.13 9.52 -13.72
C SER A 166 5.81 8.65 -14.94
N THR A 167 4.65 8.86 -15.56
CA THR A 167 4.11 8.06 -16.65
C THR A 167 4.05 8.80 -18.00
N LEU A 168 4.45 10.08 -18.03
CA LEU A 168 4.54 10.95 -19.21
C LEU A 168 6.00 11.16 -19.63
#